data_68db67e48c6c92c04510bee095c62894
#
_entry.id   68db67e48c6c92c04510bee095c62894
#
_cell.length_a   1.000
_cell.length_b   1.000
_cell.length_c   1.000
_cell.angle_alpha   90.00
_cell.angle_beta   90.00
_cell.angle_gamma   90.00
#
_symmetry.space_group_name_H-M   'P 1'
#
loop_
_entity.id
_entity.type
_entity.pdbx_description
1 polymer ?
#
loop_
_entity_poly.entity_id
_entity_poly.type
_entity_poly.pdbx_seq_one_letter_code
_entity_poly.pdbx_strand_id
1 'polypeptide(L)'
;MGKKTIEENTITEGIIWKQLLIFFFPIMLGTLIQQLYTTVDTIIVGRFVGKAALASVGGPAAVLSTIVVTFFNGLANGAAVIIAQYYGAKDKGRLHTGLHTAYLFSIVVSLVISVVGAVLTPWLLKIMNTPQDMMASSTTYLRIYFMGILFTLVYNMGAAIMRAVGDSKRPLLYLVVCCVLNIGLDIFMVVILKMGIAGAALATVFSQCVSAFLVTWSLTKDYDSMKLQFRELRMEACVLKRELKIGIPGALQACAYGVTNVVIQASINSFGTDTAAGWAAYGKLDLIFWTVSSALGAAVTTFVGQNYGAGKWDRVYKSIRVNIGISYVFTGMIIFTLYAFCEPMYHMFTTDPKVIDIGVYMLRFLVPSYLLSILLENLDGGLRGVGDVLWPTIFTFGGLFLIRLPWVMILTPIYHKVEILLISYPIAWGGTLLFVIPYY
;
A
#
# COMPACT_ATOMS: atom_id res chain seq x y z
N MET A 1 19.14 -2.98 19.69
CA MET A 1 19.48 -3.30 18.29
C MET A 1 20.79 -2.61 17.96
N GLY A 2 21.78 -3.32 17.39
CA GLY A 2 23.09 -2.73 17.02
C GLY A 2 22.94 -1.73 15.88
N LYS A 3 23.94 -0.85 15.73
CA LYS A 3 24.04 0.08 14.60
C LYS A 3 24.28 -0.68 13.30
N LYS A 4 23.58 -0.34 12.22
CA LYS A 4 23.80 -0.93 10.90
C LYS A 4 24.90 -0.17 10.15
N THR A 5 25.90 -0.90 9.67
CA THR A 5 26.97 -0.39 8.80
C THR A 5 26.77 -0.84 7.36
N ILE A 6 27.30 -0.09 6.38
CA ILE A 6 27.28 -0.49 4.95
C ILE A 6 28.05 -1.81 4.70
N GLU A 7 29.03 -2.10 5.56
CA GLU A 7 29.86 -3.30 5.43
C GLU A 7 29.11 -4.59 5.74
N GLU A 8 28.03 -4.52 6.54
CA GLU A 8 27.17 -5.66 6.91
C GLU A 8 25.96 -5.83 5.96
N ASN A 9 26.11 -5.47 4.68
CA ASN A 9 25.01 -5.64 3.72
C ASN A 9 24.81 -7.08 3.31
N THR A 10 24.00 -7.79 4.08
CA THR A 10 23.69 -9.20 3.86
C THR A 10 22.87 -9.47 2.60
N ILE A 11 22.14 -8.46 2.07
CA ILE A 11 21.31 -8.59 0.85
C ILE A 11 22.16 -8.83 -0.38
N THR A 12 23.34 -8.19 -0.46
CA THR A 12 24.25 -8.33 -1.60
C THR A 12 25.19 -9.54 -1.50
N GLU A 13 25.27 -10.24 -0.35
CA GLU A 13 26.27 -11.29 -0.12
C GLU A 13 25.70 -12.61 0.41
N GLY A 14 24.60 -12.60 1.14
CA GLY A 14 24.06 -13.79 1.79
C GLY A 14 23.16 -14.67 0.91
N ILE A 15 22.52 -15.67 1.54
CA ILE A 15 21.60 -16.62 0.91
C ILE A 15 20.29 -15.90 0.57
N ILE A 16 19.96 -15.79 -0.71
CA ILE A 16 18.86 -14.95 -1.22
C ILE A 16 17.51 -15.32 -0.60
N TRP A 17 17.09 -16.60 -0.70
CA TRP A 17 15.77 -17.02 -0.22
C TRP A 17 15.56 -16.78 1.28
N LYS A 18 16.57 -17.06 2.08
CA LYS A 18 16.52 -16.87 3.53
C LYS A 18 16.35 -15.40 3.89
N GLN A 19 17.08 -14.53 3.22
CA GLN A 19 17.05 -13.10 3.48
C GLN A 19 15.79 -12.45 2.93
N LEU A 20 15.28 -12.91 1.78
CA LEU A 20 13.97 -12.49 1.27
C LEU A 20 12.86 -12.76 2.29
N LEU A 21 12.83 -13.96 2.88
CA LEU A 21 11.84 -14.31 3.91
C LEU A 21 12.00 -13.46 5.18
N ILE A 22 13.23 -13.28 5.67
CA ILE A 22 13.50 -12.42 6.86
C ILE A 22 13.06 -10.98 6.61
N PHE A 23 13.15 -10.50 5.39
CA PHE A 23 12.75 -9.14 5.02
C PHE A 23 11.23 -9.04 4.75
N PHE A 24 10.66 -10.05 4.11
CA PHE A 24 9.24 -10.15 3.75
C PHE A 24 8.31 -10.20 4.97
N PHE A 25 8.58 -11.09 5.94
CA PHE A 25 7.68 -11.29 7.07
C PHE A 25 7.40 -10.02 7.88
N PRO A 26 8.39 -9.18 8.22
CA PRO A 26 8.10 -7.92 8.91
C PRO A 26 7.24 -6.95 8.09
N ILE A 27 7.40 -6.91 6.77
CA ILE A 27 6.57 -6.04 5.90
C ILE A 27 5.13 -6.54 5.88
N MET A 28 4.94 -7.85 5.67
CA MET A 28 3.62 -8.48 5.69
C MET A 28 2.91 -8.27 7.03
N LEU A 29 3.59 -8.54 8.15
CA LEU A 29 3.04 -8.32 9.49
C LEU A 29 2.71 -6.84 9.73
N GLY A 30 3.54 -5.93 9.24
CA GLY A 30 3.27 -4.50 9.33
C GLY A 30 1.97 -4.12 8.63
N THR A 31 1.74 -4.63 7.42
CA THR A 31 0.49 -4.38 6.68
C THR A 31 -0.72 -4.99 7.41
N LEU A 32 -0.59 -6.20 7.97
CA LEU A 32 -1.67 -6.81 8.76
C LEU A 32 -2.00 -6.01 10.01
N ILE A 33 -1.00 -5.54 10.76
CA ILE A 33 -1.19 -4.69 11.95
C ILE A 33 -1.86 -3.38 11.57
N GLN A 34 -1.50 -2.79 10.44
CA GLN A 34 -2.13 -1.58 9.94
C GLN A 34 -3.62 -1.80 9.61
N GLN A 35 -3.98 -2.95 9.04
CA GLN A 35 -5.38 -3.31 8.81
C GLN A 35 -6.14 -3.56 10.11
N LEU A 36 -5.50 -4.19 11.10
CA LEU A 36 -6.10 -4.42 12.41
C LEU A 36 -6.43 -3.10 13.11
N TYR A 37 -5.49 -2.15 13.16
CA TYR A 37 -5.77 -0.89 13.85
C TYR A 37 -6.87 -0.09 13.14
N THR A 38 -6.89 -0.04 11.81
CA THR A 38 -7.96 0.63 11.05
C THR A 38 -9.33 -0.01 11.31
N THR A 39 -9.36 -1.34 11.47
CA THR A 39 -10.59 -2.07 11.80
C THR A 39 -11.05 -1.74 13.22
N VAL A 40 -10.14 -1.73 14.19
CA VAL A 40 -10.46 -1.40 15.59
C VAL A 40 -10.95 0.04 15.73
N ASP A 41 -10.29 1.02 15.08
CA ASP A 41 -10.72 2.41 15.04
C ASP A 41 -12.15 2.52 14.48
N THR A 42 -12.44 1.85 13.37
CA THR A 42 -13.77 1.80 12.76
C THR A 42 -14.83 1.21 13.71
N ILE A 43 -14.49 0.15 14.46
CA ILE A 43 -15.38 -0.47 15.46
C ILE A 43 -15.65 0.51 16.62
N ILE A 44 -14.62 1.19 17.14
CA ILE A 44 -14.75 2.14 18.25
C ILE A 44 -15.64 3.30 17.82
N VAL A 45 -15.38 3.90 16.66
CA VAL A 45 -16.20 4.99 16.11
C VAL A 45 -17.65 4.53 15.90
N GLY A 46 -17.87 3.37 15.28
CA GLY A 46 -19.22 2.87 15.01
C GLY A 46 -20.02 2.56 16.28
N ARG A 47 -19.36 2.01 17.30
CA ARG A 47 -20.03 1.58 18.52
C ARG A 47 -20.28 2.70 19.53
N PHE A 48 -19.36 3.67 19.65
CA PHE A 48 -19.40 4.71 20.67
C PHE A 48 -19.77 6.10 20.15
N VAL A 49 -19.60 6.39 18.87
CA VAL A 49 -19.97 7.68 18.28
C VAL A 49 -21.27 7.58 17.48
N GLY A 50 -21.50 6.46 16.80
CA GLY A 50 -22.76 6.17 16.12
C GLY A 50 -22.67 6.04 14.60
N LYS A 51 -23.81 5.73 13.97
CA LYS A 51 -23.90 5.37 12.54
C LYS A 51 -23.40 6.47 11.59
N ALA A 52 -23.77 7.73 11.85
CA ALA A 52 -23.38 8.86 11.01
C ALA A 52 -21.87 9.10 11.04
N ALA A 53 -21.23 8.95 12.21
CA ALA A 53 -19.80 9.05 12.36
C ALA A 53 -19.08 7.91 11.65
N LEU A 54 -19.56 6.67 11.80
CA LEU A 54 -19.03 5.50 11.09
C LEU A 54 -19.06 5.69 9.56
N ALA A 55 -20.21 6.15 9.05
CA ALA A 55 -20.37 6.43 7.62
C ALA A 55 -19.49 7.60 7.16
N SER A 56 -19.25 8.60 8.01
CA SER A 56 -18.36 9.73 7.71
C SER A 56 -16.89 9.30 7.61
N VAL A 57 -16.40 8.50 8.55
CA VAL A 57 -14.99 8.01 8.58
C VAL A 57 -14.76 6.95 7.51
N GLY A 58 -15.66 5.97 7.38
CA GLY A 58 -15.52 4.86 6.45
C GLY A 58 -15.92 5.17 4.99
N GLY A 59 -16.62 6.29 4.76
CA GLY A 59 -17.08 6.71 3.44
C GLY A 59 -16.15 7.75 2.78
N PRO A 60 -16.62 8.99 2.56
CA PRO A 60 -15.88 10.01 1.82
C PRO A 60 -14.50 10.31 2.41
N ALA A 61 -14.37 10.31 3.74
CA ALA A 61 -13.11 10.59 4.41
C ALA A 61 -12.07 9.48 4.15
N ALA A 62 -12.47 8.22 4.20
CA ALA A 62 -11.57 7.09 3.89
C ALA A 62 -11.07 7.15 2.45
N VAL A 63 -11.94 7.46 1.48
CA VAL A 63 -11.56 7.55 0.06
C VAL A 63 -10.51 8.63 -0.15
N LEU A 64 -10.74 9.86 0.36
CA LEU A 64 -9.81 10.98 0.19
C LEU A 64 -8.46 10.71 0.87
N SER A 65 -8.46 10.24 2.10
CA SER A 65 -7.22 9.91 2.83
C SER A 65 -6.43 8.80 2.14
N THR A 66 -7.12 7.75 1.68
CA THR A 66 -6.47 6.62 0.99
C THR A 66 -5.82 7.05 -0.32
N ILE A 67 -6.49 7.86 -1.15
CA ILE A 67 -5.91 8.36 -2.41
C ILE A 67 -4.62 9.13 -2.15
N VAL A 68 -4.64 10.06 -1.19
CA VAL A 68 -3.46 10.90 -0.88
C VAL A 68 -2.32 10.05 -0.34
N VAL A 69 -2.59 9.15 0.61
CA VAL A 69 -1.55 8.28 1.20
C VAL A 69 -1.00 7.30 0.17
N THR A 70 -1.85 6.70 -0.67
CA THR A 70 -1.44 5.76 -1.72
C THR A 70 -0.56 6.45 -2.77
N PHE A 71 -0.94 7.64 -3.21
CA PHE A 71 -0.13 8.43 -4.13
C PHE A 71 1.25 8.75 -3.54
N PHE A 72 1.29 9.21 -2.29
CA PHE A 72 2.55 9.52 -1.62
C PHE A 72 3.41 8.27 -1.39
N ASN A 73 2.81 7.13 -1.07
CA ASN A 73 3.54 5.85 -0.93
C ASN A 73 4.23 5.46 -2.24
N GLY A 74 3.62 5.74 -3.40
CA GLY A 74 4.28 5.58 -4.70
C GLY A 74 5.54 6.45 -4.81
N LEU A 75 5.46 7.73 -4.40
CA LEU A 75 6.61 8.64 -4.37
C LEU A 75 7.70 8.15 -3.40
N ALA A 76 7.32 7.73 -2.20
CA ALA A 76 8.25 7.20 -1.20
C ALA A 76 8.96 5.91 -1.69
N ASN A 77 8.25 5.06 -2.42
CA ASN A 77 8.85 3.87 -3.05
C ASN A 77 9.87 4.26 -4.14
N GLY A 78 9.62 5.33 -4.90
CA GLY A 78 10.59 5.87 -5.87
C GLY A 78 11.90 6.29 -5.22
N ALA A 79 11.81 7.05 -4.11
CA ALA A 79 12.98 7.43 -3.31
C ALA A 79 13.69 6.18 -2.72
N ALA A 80 12.92 5.21 -2.21
CA ALA A 80 13.48 3.97 -1.65
C ALA A 80 14.30 3.18 -2.68
N VAL A 81 13.87 3.12 -3.95
CA VAL A 81 14.63 2.45 -5.03
C VAL A 81 15.98 3.12 -5.24
N ILE A 82 16.03 4.45 -5.36
CA ILE A 82 17.28 5.19 -5.56
C ILE A 82 18.21 5.03 -4.35
N ILE A 83 17.67 5.11 -3.14
CA ILE A 83 18.42 4.89 -1.90
C ILE A 83 18.95 3.45 -1.82
N ALA A 84 18.16 2.44 -2.21
CA ALA A 84 18.59 1.05 -2.26
C ALA A 84 19.76 0.85 -3.24
N GLN A 85 19.70 1.48 -4.42
CA GLN A 85 20.78 1.44 -5.40
C GLN A 85 22.05 2.11 -4.86
N TYR A 86 21.98 3.29 -4.26
CA TYR A 86 23.14 3.97 -3.67
C TYR A 86 23.73 3.18 -2.49
N TYR A 87 22.88 2.58 -1.66
CA TYR A 87 23.30 1.70 -0.57
C TYR A 87 24.03 0.46 -1.08
N GLY A 88 23.48 -0.20 -2.12
CA GLY A 88 24.11 -1.33 -2.78
C GLY A 88 25.46 -1.00 -3.42
N ALA A 89 25.57 0.17 -4.04
CA ALA A 89 26.81 0.70 -4.62
C ALA A 89 27.87 1.10 -3.56
N LYS A 90 27.51 1.07 -2.27
CA LYS A 90 28.36 1.57 -1.15
C LYS A 90 28.78 3.04 -1.31
N ASP A 91 28.03 3.82 -2.09
CA ASP A 91 28.29 5.24 -2.34
C ASP A 91 27.69 6.09 -1.20
N LYS A 92 28.50 6.36 -0.18
CA LYS A 92 28.09 7.12 1.01
C LYS A 92 27.65 8.55 0.69
N GLY A 93 28.28 9.20 -0.29
CA GLY A 93 27.98 10.59 -0.66
C GLY A 93 26.59 10.71 -1.32
N ARG A 94 26.32 9.86 -2.33
CA ARG A 94 25.02 9.85 -2.99
C ARG A 94 23.91 9.32 -2.07
N LEU A 95 24.22 8.35 -1.22
CA LEU A 95 23.29 7.85 -0.21
C LEU A 95 22.86 8.96 0.75
N HIS A 96 23.82 9.74 1.26
CA HIS A 96 23.56 10.87 2.14
C HIS A 96 22.69 11.92 1.44
N THR A 97 23.03 12.29 0.20
CA THR A 97 22.26 13.27 -0.57
C THR A 97 20.85 12.77 -0.87
N GLY A 98 20.68 11.48 -1.25
CA GLY A 98 19.38 10.85 -1.48
C GLY A 98 18.50 10.87 -0.24
N LEU A 99 19.05 10.47 0.90
CA LEU A 99 18.33 10.50 2.18
C LEU A 99 17.80 11.91 2.51
N HIS A 100 18.66 12.91 2.44
CA HIS A 100 18.30 14.29 2.81
C HIS A 100 17.30 14.89 1.82
N THR A 101 17.46 14.61 0.52
CA THR A 101 16.51 15.03 -0.52
C THR A 101 15.14 14.41 -0.31
N ALA A 102 15.04 13.09 -0.16
CA ALA A 102 13.77 12.38 0.04
C ALA A 102 13.07 12.83 1.34
N TYR A 103 13.84 12.97 2.41
CA TYR A 103 13.28 13.36 3.70
C TYR A 103 12.75 14.81 3.68
N LEU A 104 13.51 15.77 3.14
CA LEU A 104 13.07 17.15 3.01
C LEU A 104 11.87 17.26 2.05
N PHE A 105 11.90 16.54 0.93
CA PHE A 105 10.78 16.45 0.01
C PHE A 105 9.50 15.97 0.72
N SER A 106 9.60 14.94 1.58
CA SER A 106 8.45 14.46 2.33
C SER A 106 7.86 15.51 3.26
N ILE A 107 8.70 16.31 3.94
CA ILE A 107 8.25 17.42 4.81
C ILE A 107 7.55 18.50 3.97
N VAL A 108 8.17 18.95 2.88
CA VAL A 108 7.62 20.02 2.05
C VAL A 108 6.28 19.61 1.43
N VAL A 109 6.22 18.44 0.81
CA VAL A 109 5.00 17.94 0.17
C VAL A 109 3.89 17.71 1.20
N SER A 110 4.22 17.14 2.35
CA SER A 110 3.22 16.92 3.40
C SER A 110 2.66 18.21 4.00
N LEU A 111 3.48 19.24 4.16
CA LEU A 111 3.01 20.57 4.57
C LEU A 111 2.06 21.19 3.52
N VAL A 112 2.40 21.08 2.24
CA VAL A 112 1.52 21.54 1.16
C VAL A 112 0.20 20.77 1.18
N ILE A 113 0.25 19.43 1.28
CA ILE A 113 -0.96 18.59 1.34
C ILE A 113 -1.77 18.90 2.59
N SER A 114 -1.12 19.15 3.74
CA SER A 114 -1.79 19.53 4.99
C SER A 114 -2.63 20.80 4.82
N VAL A 115 -2.02 21.87 4.32
CA VAL A 115 -2.71 23.17 4.13
C VAL A 115 -3.78 23.05 3.05
N VAL A 116 -3.43 22.55 1.88
CA VAL A 116 -4.35 22.43 0.73
C VAL A 116 -5.50 21.48 1.07
N GLY A 117 -5.21 20.33 1.66
CA GLY A 117 -6.21 19.34 2.05
C GLY A 117 -7.19 19.90 3.10
N ALA A 118 -6.69 20.56 4.15
CA ALA A 118 -7.54 21.14 5.18
C ALA A 118 -8.46 22.25 4.64
N VAL A 119 -7.94 23.10 3.73
CA VAL A 119 -8.71 24.18 3.09
C VAL A 119 -9.73 23.63 2.10
N LEU A 120 -9.33 22.69 1.25
CA LEU A 120 -10.20 22.15 0.20
C LEU A 120 -11.18 21.07 0.70
N THR A 121 -11.06 20.59 1.94
CA THR A 121 -11.92 19.52 2.50
C THR A 121 -13.42 19.76 2.24
N PRO A 122 -14.02 20.94 2.55
CA PRO A 122 -15.46 21.11 2.33
C PRO A 122 -15.87 21.04 0.87
N TRP A 123 -15.02 21.54 -0.03
CA TRP A 123 -15.25 21.52 -1.47
C TRP A 123 -15.14 20.10 -2.04
N LEU A 124 -14.14 19.33 -1.61
CA LEU A 124 -13.96 17.93 -2.00
C LEU A 124 -15.14 17.07 -1.57
N LEU A 125 -15.60 17.22 -0.33
CA LEU A 125 -16.78 16.52 0.18
C LEU A 125 -18.06 16.89 -0.58
N LYS A 126 -18.20 18.15 -1.00
CA LYS A 126 -19.33 18.61 -1.81
C LYS A 126 -19.32 17.97 -3.20
N ILE A 127 -18.15 17.87 -3.86
CA ILE A 127 -18.01 17.19 -5.17
C ILE A 127 -18.35 15.70 -5.05
N MET A 128 -18.03 15.09 -3.91
CA MET A 128 -18.37 13.68 -3.65
C MET A 128 -19.85 13.47 -3.31
N ASN A 129 -20.69 14.50 -3.38
CA ASN A 129 -22.10 14.45 -3.02
C ASN A 129 -22.33 13.88 -1.60
N THR A 130 -21.47 14.26 -0.64
CA THR A 130 -21.61 13.81 0.74
C THR A 130 -22.93 14.29 1.32
N PRO A 131 -23.76 13.42 1.95
CA PRO A 131 -25.02 13.79 2.56
C PRO A 131 -24.87 14.90 3.61
N GLN A 132 -25.87 15.77 3.73
CA GLN A 132 -25.79 16.95 4.61
C GLN A 132 -25.62 16.58 6.09
N ASP A 133 -26.24 15.50 6.54
CA ASP A 133 -26.12 14.96 7.89
C ASP A 133 -24.72 14.48 8.25
N MET A 134 -23.91 14.08 7.24
CA MET A 134 -22.54 13.64 7.40
C MET A 134 -21.50 14.74 7.13
N MET A 135 -21.89 15.84 6.49
CA MET A 135 -20.97 16.88 6.02
C MET A 135 -20.13 17.49 7.15
N ALA A 136 -20.76 17.85 8.27
CA ALA A 136 -20.07 18.45 9.42
C ALA A 136 -19.05 17.47 10.04
N SER A 137 -19.45 16.23 10.26
CA SER A 137 -18.60 15.16 10.83
C SER A 137 -17.43 14.82 9.93
N SER A 138 -17.68 14.63 8.63
CA SER A 138 -16.63 14.34 7.64
C SER A 138 -15.64 15.51 7.50
N THR A 139 -16.14 16.76 7.52
CA THR A 139 -15.30 17.96 7.46
C THR A 139 -14.39 18.05 8.68
N THR A 140 -14.92 17.84 9.88
CA THR A 140 -14.15 17.88 11.12
C THR A 140 -13.06 16.81 11.12
N TYR A 141 -13.42 15.57 10.81
CA TYR A 141 -12.46 14.46 10.74
C TYR A 141 -11.33 14.74 9.74
N LEU A 142 -11.68 15.06 8.49
CA LEU A 142 -10.71 15.28 7.43
C LEU A 142 -9.81 16.48 7.67
N ARG A 143 -10.32 17.58 8.23
CA ARG A 143 -9.48 18.73 8.58
C ARG A 143 -8.44 18.36 9.62
N ILE A 144 -8.82 17.66 10.69
CA ILE A 144 -7.87 17.20 11.72
C ILE A 144 -6.88 16.23 11.09
N TYR A 145 -7.35 15.29 10.29
CA TYR A 145 -6.51 14.31 9.60
C TYR A 145 -5.49 14.98 8.66
N PHE A 146 -5.93 15.94 7.81
CA PHE A 146 -5.03 16.64 6.91
C PHE A 146 -4.05 17.56 7.67
N MET A 147 -4.44 18.17 8.78
CA MET A 147 -3.50 18.92 9.64
C MET A 147 -2.40 18.01 10.21
N GLY A 148 -2.72 16.74 10.48
CA GLY A 148 -1.77 15.76 10.98
C GLY A 148 -1.09 14.89 9.92
N ILE A 149 -1.44 15.03 8.62
CA ILE A 149 -0.94 14.15 7.55
C ILE A 149 0.59 14.22 7.39
N LEU A 150 1.20 15.33 7.80
CA LEU A 150 2.65 15.48 7.88
C LEU A 150 3.31 14.28 8.56
N PHE A 151 2.79 13.86 9.72
CA PHE A 151 3.37 12.78 10.50
C PHE A 151 3.25 11.44 9.77
N THR A 152 2.09 11.18 9.15
CA THR A 152 1.87 9.96 8.35
C THR A 152 2.83 9.87 7.17
N LEU A 153 3.01 10.96 6.42
CA LEU A 153 3.86 10.96 5.23
C LEU A 153 5.35 10.91 5.58
N VAL A 154 5.77 11.60 6.63
CA VAL A 154 7.15 11.52 7.17
C VAL A 154 7.46 10.11 7.67
N TYR A 155 6.53 9.48 8.40
CA TYR A 155 6.68 8.08 8.80
C TYR A 155 6.82 7.16 7.58
N ASN A 156 5.93 7.28 6.58
CA ASN A 156 5.96 6.43 5.38
C ASN A 156 7.26 6.58 4.60
N MET A 157 7.75 7.82 4.42
CA MET A 157 9.04 8.07 3.77
C MET A 157 10.19 7.46 4.57
N GLY A 158 10.26 7.73 5.86
CA GLY A 158 11.32 7.17 6.72
C GLY A 158 11.31 5.65 6.79
N ALA A 159 10.12 5.03 6.85
CA ALA A 159 9.97 3.58 6.79
C ALA A 159 10.41 3.01 5.43
N ALA A 160 10.12 3.70 4.32
CA ALA A 160 10.57 3.32 2.98
C ALA A 160 12.10 3.41 2.87
N ILE A 161 12.72 4.46 3.41
CA ILE A 161 14.18 4.63 3.48
C ILE A 161 14.83 3.50 4.30
N MET A 162 14.27 3.16 5.47
CA MET A 162 14.79 2.06 6.30
C MET A 162 14.69 0.72 5.56
N ARG A 163 13.58 0.45 4.89
CA ARG A 163 13.43 -0.76 4.06
C ARG A 163 14.44 -0.78 2.91
N ALA A 164 14.72 0.37 2.28
CA ALA A 164 15.70 0.47 1.19
C ALA A 164 17.10 0.00 1.59
N VAL A 165 17.49 0.19 2.85
CA VAL A 165 18.78 -0.30 3.39
C VAL A 165 18.67 -1.69 4.05
N GLY A 166 17.56 -2.39 3.83
CA GLY A 166 17.35 -3.76 4.31
C GLY A 166 16.89 -3.85 5.77
N ASP A 167 16.35 -2.77 6.34
CA ASP A 167 15.78 -2.79 7.69
C ASP A 167 14.25 -2.76 7.64
N SER A 168 13.63 -3.93 7.67
CA SER A 168 12.17 -4.06 7.73
C SER A 168 11.64 -4.21 9.17
N LYS A 169 12.51 -4.52 10.15
CA LYS A 169 12.11 -4.81 11.53
C LYS A 169 11.78 -3.55 12.34
N ARG A 170 12.60 -2.49 12.20
CA ARG A 170 12.35 -1.23 12.92
C ARG A 170 11.06 -0.54 12.48
N PRO A 171 10.77 -0.38 11.17
CA PRO A 171 9.46 0.15 10.73
C PRO A 171 8.28 -0.64 11.28
N LEU A 172 8.36 -1.98 11.32
CA LEU A 172 7.35 -2.83 11.94
C LEU A 172 7.17 -2.49 13.42
N LEU A 173 8.28 -2.42 14.19
CA LEU A 173 8.20 -2.11 15.62
C LEU A 173 7.52 -0.76 15.89
N TYR A 174 7.87 0.27 15.10
CA TYR A 174 7.26 1.60 15.25
C TYR A 174 5.79 1.61 14.88
N LEU A 175 5.40 0.78 13.91
CA LEU A 175 4.00 0.61 13.56
C LEU A 175 3.21 -0.12 14.66
N VAL A 176 3.80 -1.12 15.31
CA VAL A 176 3.19 -1.79 16.48
C VAL A 176 2.97 -0.79 17.62
N VAL A 177 3.98 0.03 17.93
CA VAL A 177 3.85 1.09 18.94
C VAL A 177 2.74 2.07 18.58
N CYS A 178 2.69 2.49 17.29
CA CYS A 178 1.63 3.35 16.78
C CYS A 178 0.24 2.72 16.98
N CYS A 179 0.09 1.45 16.60
CA CYS A 179 -1.18 0.72 16.70
C CYS A 179 -1.69 0.64 18.16
N VAL A 180 -0.82 0.22 19.07
CA VAL A 180 -1.17 0.12 20.49
C VAL A 180 -1.54 1.49 21.07
N LEU A 181 -0.75 2.52 20.73
CA LEU A 181 -1.02 3.89 21.18
C LEU A 181 -2.32 4.43 20.59
N ASN A 182 -2.58 4.20 19.30
CA ASN A 182 -3.80 4.62 18.64
C ASN A 182 -5.04 4.01 19.33
N ILE A 183 -5.07 2.69 19.52
CA ILE A 183 -6.18 2.01 20.21
C ILE A 183 -6.38 2.58 21.64
N GLY A 184 -5.29 2.79 22.38
CA GLY A 184 -5.37 3.39 23.72
C GLY A 184 -5.92 4.81 23.69
N LEU A 185 -5.47 5.64 22.74
CA LEU A 185 -5.95 7.00 22.58
C LEU A 185 -7.40 7.06 22.08
N ASP A 186 -7.82 6.16 21.19
CA ASP A 186 -9.21 6.05 20.76
C ASP A 186 -10.13 5.75 21.93
N ILE A 187 -9.78 4.77 22.75
CA ILE A 187 -10.54 4.47 23.98
C ILE A 187 -10.57 5.70 24.89
N PHE A 188 -9.44 6.36 25.10
CA PHE A 188 -9.36 7.53 25.97
C PHE A 188 -10.17 8.73 25.46
N MET A 189 -9.94 9.12 24.16
CA MET A 189 -10.55 10.32 23.60
C MET A 189 -12.01 10.11 23.19
N VAL A 190 -12.36 8.94 22.61
CA VAL A 190 -13.71 8.69 22.11
C VAL A 190 -14.62 8.17 23.21
N VAL A 191 -14.16 7.21 24.05
CA VAL A 191 -15.03 6.55 25.04
C VAL A 191 -15.05 7.32 26.36
N ILE A 192 -13.86 7.71 26.90
CA ILE A 192 -13.76 8.37 28.20
C ILE A 192 -14.06 9.87 28.08
N LEU A 193 -13.35 10.58 27.20
CA LEU A 193 -13.53 12.03 27.02
C LEU A 193 -14.75 12.40 26.15
N LYS A 194 -15.36 11.42 25.48
CA LYS A 194 -16.55 11.60 24.61
C LYS A 194 -16.38 12.67 23.54
N MET A 195 -15.16 12.80 22.99
CA MET A 195 -14.83 13.78 21.94
C MET A 195 -15.41 13.41 20.56
N GLY A 196 -16.10 12.27 20.46
CA GLY A 196 -16.72 11.82 19.20
C GLY A 196 -15.70 11.63 18.07
N ILE A 197 -16.08 12.05 16.87
CA ILE A 197 -15.27 11.86 15.65
C ILE A 197 -13.95 12.66 15.69
N ALA A 198 -13.93 13.80 16.37
CA ALA A 198 -12.71 14.58 16.53
C ALA A 198 -11.69 13.84 17.41
N GLY A 199 -12.15 13.08 18.42
CA GLY A 199 -11.30 12.21 19.25
C GLY A 199 -10.59 11.15 18.44
N ALA A 200 -11.30 10.44 17.56
CA ALA A 200 -10.71 9.42 16.68
C ALA A 200 -9.67 10.02 15.72
N ALA A 201 -9.98 11.17 15.10
CA ALA A 201 -9.03 11.85 14.24
C ALA A 201 -7.76 12.29 15.00
N LEU A 202 -7.91 12.83 16.20
CA LEU A 202 -6.76 13.23 17.04
C LEU A 202 -5.95 12.03 17.52
N ALA A 203 -6.59 10.93 17.90
CA ALA A 203 -5.90 9.70 18.31
C ALA A 203 -5.01 9.19 17.17
N THR A 204 -5.52 9.19 15.94
CA THR A 204 -4.74 8.84 14.73
C THR A 204 -3.57 9.80 14.53
N VAL A 205 -3.77 11.10 14.61
CA VAL A 205 -2.70 12.10 14.41
C VAL A 205 -1.61 11.97 15.48
N PHE A 206 -1.97 11.82 16.76
CA PHE A 206 -0.99 11.67 17.84
C PHE A 206 -0.18 10.37 17.73
N SER A 207 -0.82 9.26 17.40
CA SER A 207 -0.11 7.98 17.22
C SER A 207 0.84 8.03 16.02
N GLN A 208 0.45 8.67 14.93
CA GLN A 208 1.32 8.90 13.77
C GLN A 208 2.47 9.88 14.07
N CYS A 209 2.24 10.89 14.91
CA CYS A 209 3.30 11.79 15.40
C CYS A 209 4.39 11.01 16.14
N VAL A 210 4.02 10.09 17.03
CA VAL A 210 4.97 9.24 17.74
C VAL A 210 5.74 8.34 16.77
N SER A 211 5.08 7.74 15.78
CA SER A 211 5.75 6.92 14.77
C SER A 211 6.73 7.72 13.91
N ALA A 212 6.35 8.91 13.48
CA ALA A 212 7.21 9.83 12.74
C ALA A 212 8.43 10.23 13.56
N PHE A 213 8.23 10.51 14.85
CA PHE A 213 9.33 10.81 15.78
C PHE A 213 10.29 9.63 15.92
N LEU A 214 9.78 8.41 16.15
CA LEU A 214 10.62 7.21 16.30
C LEU A 214 11.43 6.90 15.04
N VAL A 215 10.82 7.00 13.86
CA VAL A 215 11.51 6.81 12.58
C VAL A 215 12.60 7.87 12.40
N THR A 216 12.28 9.14 12.64
CA THR A 216 13.24 10.25 12.53
C THR A 216 14.40 10.09 13.52
N TRP A 217 14.09 9.77 14.77
CA TRP A 217 15.10 9.50 15.79
C TRP A 217 16.06 8.39 15.37
N SER A 218 15.52 7.28 14.86
CA SER A 218 16.34 6.17 14.39
C SER A 218 17.21 6.56 13.20
N LEU A 219 16.70 7.31 12.22
CA LEU A 219 17.49 7.81 11.07
C LEU A 219 18.60 8.77 11.51
N THR A 220 18.44 9.47 12.63
CA THR A 220 19.48 10.38 13.15
C THR A 220 20.54 9.67 13.98
N LYS A 221 20.25 8.49 14.58
CA LYS A 221 21.16 7.87 15.58
C LYS A 221 21.64 6.47 15.26
N ASP A 222 20.80 5.65 14.63
CA ASP A 222 21.03 4.19 14.56
C ASP A 222 21.77 3.75 13.29
N TYR A 223 22.04 4.65 12.36
CA TYR A 223 22.70 4.34 11.09
C TYR A 223 24.00 5.16 10.96
N ASP A 224 25.14 4.48 10.96
CA ASP A 224 26.44 5.18 10.83
C ASP A 224 26.71 5.64 9.39
N SER A 225 26.20 4.90 8.40
CA SER A 225 26.42 5.18 6.97
C SER A 225 25.35 6.06 6.33
N MET A 226 24.24 6.30 7.02
CA MET A 226 23.05 6.95 6.49
C MET A 226 22.43 7.86 7.56
N LYS A 227 23.25 8.68 8.18
CA LYS A 227 22.82 9.52 9.29
C LYS A 227 22.07 10.77 8.79
N LEU A 228 20.79 10.91 9.20
CA LEU A 228 20.03 12.13 8.94
C LEU A 228 20.56 13.28 9.83
N GLN A 229 20.96 14.38 9.19
CA GLN A 229 21.45 15.57 9.88
C GLN A 229 20.59 16.77 9.48
N PHE A 230 19.83 17.32 10.42
CA PHE A 230 18.89 18.43 10.14
C PHE A 230 19.59 19.68 9.59
N ARG A 231 20.87 19.90 9.92
CA ARG A 231 21.66 21.03 9.42
C ARG A 231 22.08 20.88 7.95
N GLU A 232 22.05 19.65 7.44
CA GLU A 232 22.46 19.31 6.07
C GLU A 232 21.27 19.03 5.16
N LEU A 233 20.04 19.26 5.68
CA LEU A 233 18.83 19.09 4.89
C LEU A 233 18.84 20.06 3.71
N ARG A 234 19.02 19.51 2.53
CA ARG A 234 18.84 20.23 1.28
C ARG A 234 18.29 19.32 0.21
N MET A 235 17.51 19.90 -0.69
CA MET A 235 16.91 19.21 -1.80
C MET A 235 17.79 19.38 -3.04
N GLU A 236 18.37 18.28 -3.52
CA GLU A 236 19.15 18.29 -4.74
C GLU A 236 18.29 17.94 -5.94
N ALA A 237 18.12 18.89 -6.85
CA ALA A 237 17.18 18.76 -7.98
C ALA A 237 17.46 17.54 -8.87
N CYS A 238 18.74 17.17 -9.07
CA CYS A 238 19.10 16.01 -9.88
C CYS A 238 18.64 14.70 -9.23
N VAL A 239 18.81 14.57 -7.91
CA VAL A 239 18.39 13.39 -7.15
C VAL A 239 16.87 13.32 -7.06
N LEU A 240 16.21 14.42 -6.71
CA LEU A 240 14.76 14.52 -6.67
C LEU A 240 14.13 14.14 -8.03
N LYS A 241 14.68 14.62 -9.14
CA LYS A 241 14.20 14.27 -10.48
C LYS A 241 14.25 12.75 -10.72
N ARG A 242 15.30 12.08 -10.23
CA ARG A 242 15.42 10.60 -10.34
C ARG A 242 14.39 9.89 -9.46
N GLU A 243 14.22 10.33 -8.22
CA GLU A 243 13.22 9.78 -7.28
C GLU A 243 11.80 9.94 -7.84
N LEU A 244 11.47 11.12 -8.37
CA LEU A 244 10.16 11.40 -8.96
C LEU A 244 9.94 10.65 -10.28
N LYS A 245 10.98 10.45 -11.09
CA LYS A 245 10.89 9.67 -12.35
C LYS A 245 10.44 8.22 -12.09
N ILE A 246 10.81 7.67 -10.94
CA ILE A 246 10.39 6.33 -10.49
C ILE A 246 9.06 6.42 -9.72
N GLY A 247 8.95 7.40 -8.82
CA GLY A 247 7.82 7.50 -7.90
C GLY A 247 6.51 7.90 -8.55
N ILE A 248 6.52 8.86 -9.49
CA ILE A 248 5.29 9.35 -10.14
C ILE A 248 4.58 8.24 -10.95
N PRO A 249 5.24 7.49 -11.84
CA PRO A 249 4.58 6.40 -12.55
C PRO A 249 4.00 5.36 -11.60
N GLY A 250 4.74 4.96 -10.57
CA GLY A 250 4.25 4.00 -9.55
C GLY A 250 3.06 4.54 -8.75
N ALA A 251 3.05 5.82 -8.40
CA ALA A 251 1.93 6.48 -7.73
C ALA A 251 0.68 6.51 -8.63
N LEU A 252 0.85 6.86 -9.90
CA LEU A 252 -0.24 6.87 -10.88
C LEU A 252 -0.79 5.46 -11.12
N GLN A 253 0.07 4.44 -11.17
CA GLN A 253 -0.33 3.03 -11.29
C GLN A 253 -1.23 2.61 -10.12
N ALA A 254 -0.85 2.96 -8.89
CA ALA A 254 -1.65 2.65 -7.69
C ALA A 254 -3.02 3.36 -7.70
N CYS A 255 -3.07 4.62 -8.14
CA CYS A 255 -4.32 5.37 -8.31
C CYS A 255 -5.21 4.76 -9.42
N ALA A 256 -4.62 4.29 -10.52
CA ALA A 256 -5.37 3.65 -11.61
C ALA A 256 -6.10 2.38 -11.17
N TYR A 257 -5.49 1.57 -10.31
CA TYR A 257 -6.18 0.44 -9.68
C TYR A 257 -7.39 0.90 -8.86
N GLY A 258 -7.25 1.99 -8.10
CA GLY A 258 -8.35 2.58 -7.34
C GLY A 258 -9.54 2.99 -8.21
N VAL A 259 -9.28 3.70 -9.32
CA VAL A 259 -10.32 4.10 -10.29
C VAL A 259 -11.00 2.87 -10.89
N THR A 260 -10.22 1.88 -11.31
CA THR A 260 -10.76 0.65 -11.89
C THR A 260 -11.65 -0.10 -10.89
N ASN A 261 -11.28 -0.16 -9.62
CA ASN A 261 -12.08 -0.80 -8.57
C ASN A 261 -13.42 -0.09 -8.34
N VAL A 262 -13.49 1.24 -8.48
CA VAL A 262 -14.77 1.98 -8.40
C VAL A 262 -15.70 1.57 -9.54
N VAL A 263 -15.20 1.46 -10.76
CA VAL A 263 -16.01 1.04 -11.92
C VAL A 263 -16.51 -0.40 -11.76
N ILE A 264 -15.65 -1.29 -11.26
CA ILE A 264 -16.02 -2.69 -10.98
C ILE A 264 -17.10 -2.73 -9.89
N GLN A 265 -16.94 -1.98 -8.81
CA GLN A 265 -17.94 -1.93 -7.74
C GLN A 265 -19.29 -1.43 -8.25
N ALA A 266 -19.30 -0.39 -9.09
CA ALA A 266 -20.51 0.11 -9.73
C ALA A 266 -21.18 -0.97 -10.59
N SER A 267 -20.38 -1.73 -11.34
CA SER A 267 -20.87 -2.85 -12.16
C SER A 267 -21.39 -4.01 -11.31
N ILE A 268 -20.71 -4.35 -10.22
CA ILE A 268 -21.19 -5.37 -9.26
C ILE A 268 -22.53 -4.97 -8.65
N ASN A 269 -22.69 -3.71 -8.28
CA ASN A 269 -23.94 -3.22 -7.68
C ASN A 269 -25.14 -3.34 -8.66
N SER A 270 -24.92 -3.33 -9.98
CA SER A 270 -25.98 -3.52 -10.97
C SER A 270 -26.56 -4.94 -11.01
N PHE A 271 -25.88 -5.92 -10.44
CA PHE A 271 -26.36 -7.31 -10.33
C PHE A 271 -27.24 -7.56 -9.10
N GLY A 272 -27.44 -6.55 -8.26
CA GLY A 272 -28.31 -6.62 -7.08
C GLY A 272 -27.56 -6.82 -5.76
N THR A 273 -28.34 -6.76 -4.67
CA THR A 273 -27.81 -6.72 -3.29
C THR A 273 -27.09 -8.00 -2.88
N ASP A 274 -27.55 -9.17 -3.30
CA ASP A 274 -26.96 -10.46 -2.93
C ASP A 274 -25.56 -10.59 -3.55
N THR A 275 -25.41 -10.17 -4.82
CA THR A 275 -24.12 -10.13 -5.54
C THR A 275 -23.16 -9.12 -4.90
N ALA A 276 -23.66 -7.94 -4.56
CA ALA A 276 -22.85 -6.90 -3.90
C ALA A 276 -22.39 -7.36 -2.51
N ALA A 277 -23.25 -8.05 -1.74
CA ALA A 277 -22.89 -8.62 -0.44
C ALA A 277 -21.83 -9.72 -0.56
N GLY A 278 -22.00 -10.65 -1.52
CA GLY A 278 -21.02 -11.70 -1.83
C GLY A 278 -19.66 -11.11 -2.24
N TRP A 279 -19.66 -10.05 -3.05
CA TRP A 279 -18.45 -9.33 -3.45
C TRP A 279 -17.77 -8.60 -2.29
N ALA A 280 -18.53 -8.01 -1.38
CA ALA A 280 -17.99 -7.36 -0.19
C ALA A 280 -17.26 -8.37 0.73
N ALA A 281 -17.82 -9.56 0.91
CA ALA A 281 -17.15 -10.64 1.64
C ALA A 281 -15.91 -11.14 0.89
N TYR A 282 -15.97 -11.32 -0.45
CA TYR A 282 -14.82 -11.64 -1.28
C TYR A 282 -13.66 -10.63 -1.04
N GLY A 283 -13.93 -9.33 -1.05
CA GLY A 283 -12.91 -8.32 -0.83
C GLY A 283 -12.17 -8.42 0.51
N LYS A 284 -12.84 -8.95 1.56
CA LYS A 284 -12.17 -9.21 2.86
C LYS A 284 -11.22 -10.41 2.80
N LEU A 285 -11.58 -11.44 2.04
CA LEU A 285 -10.74 -12.62 1.82
C LEU A 285 -9.58 -12.33 0.85
N ASP A 286 -9.85 -11.57 -0.21
CA ASP A 286 -8.88 -11.11 -1.21
C ASP A 286 -7.74 -10.27 -0.61
N LEU A 287 -8.03 -9.52 0.45
CA LEU A 287 -7.04 -8.72 1.18
C LEU A 287 -5.83 -9.53 1.65
N ILE A 288 -6.02 -10.82 1.99
CA ILE A 288 -4.94 -11.71 2.43
C ILE A 288 -3.92 -11.88 1.28
N PHE A 289 -4.42 -12.14 0.07
CA PHE A 289 -3.56 -12.27 -1.11
C PHE A 289 -2.80 -10.98 -1.41
N TRP A 290 -3.47 -9.83 -1.43
CA TRP A 290 -2.84 -8.54 -1.74
C TRP A 290 -1.82 -8.12 -0.69
N THR A 291 -2.04 -8.45 0.59
CA THR A 291 -1.07 -8.20 1.67
C THR A 291 0.23 -8.97 1.43
N VAL A 292 0.13 -10.26 1.08
CA VAL A 292 1.29 -11.11 0.80
C VAL A 292 1.98 -10.66 -0.50
N SER A 293 1.20 -10.41 -1.56
CA SER A 293 1.70 -9.99 -2.87
C SER A 293 2.49 -8.68 -2.79
N SER A 294 1.93 -7.65 -2.16
CA SER A 294 2.59 -6.34 -2.01
C SER A 294 3.87 -6.41 -1.17
N ALA A 295 3.90 -7.25 -0.13
CA ALA A 295 5.10 -7.44 0.69
C ALA A 295 6.22 -8.15 -0.09
N LEU A 296 5.89 -9.15 -0.93
CA LEU A 296 6.86 -9.82 -1.81
C LEU A 296 7.35 -8.89 -2.93
N GLY A 297 6.47 -8.09 -3.51
CA GLY A 297 6.81 -7.04 -4.47
C GLY A 297 7.79 -6.00 -3.90
N ALA A 298 7.54 -5.53 -2.67
CA ALA A 298 8.45 -4.62 -1.98
C ALA A 298 9.80 -5.28 -1.65
N ALA A 299 9.79 -6.56 -1.28
CA ALA A 299 11.00 -7.30 -0.99
C ALA A 299 11.88 -7.45 -2.24
N VAL A 300 11.33 -7.90 -3.36
CA VAL A 300 12.10 -8.05 -4.61
C VAL A 300 12.62 -6.71 -5.12
N THR A 301 11.82 -5.64 -5.03
CA THR A 301 12.25 -4.29 -5.42
C THR A 301 13.50 -3.85 -4.65
N THR A 302 13.53 -4.04 -3.33
CA THR A 302 14.68 -3.68 -2.49
C THR A 302 15.90 -4.55 -2.81
N PHE A 303 15.72 -5.88 -2.94
CA PHE A 303 16.81 -6.82 -3.25
C PHE A 303 17.42 -6.53 -4.61
N VAL A 304 16.59 -6.32 -5.62
CA VAL A 304 17.03 -5.96 -6.97
C VAL A 304 17.74 -4.61 -6.95
N GLY A 305 17.16 -3.58 -6.30
CA GLY A 305 17.77 -2.25 -6.21
C GLY A 305 19.18 -2.28 -5.61
N GLN A 306 19.38 -2.99 -4.51
CA GLN A 306 20.70 -3.08 -3.88
C GLN A 306 21.70 -3.90 -4.72
N ASN A 307 21.29 -5.04 -5.31
CA ASN A 307 22.17 -5.85 -6.15
C ASN A 307 22.51 -5.15 -7.48
N TYR A 308 21.55 -4.41 -8.05
CA TYR A 308 21.76 -3.55 -9.21
C TYR A 308 22.79 -2.45 -8.92
N GLY A 309 22.62 -1.74 -7.80
CA GLY A 309 23.57 -0.73 -7.35
C GLY A 309 24.97 -1.29 -7.11
N ALA A 310 25.07 -2.52 -6.61
CA ALA A 310 26.34 -3.24 -6.42
C ALA A 310 26.95 -3.79 -7.72
N GLY A 311 26.30 -3.64 -8.88
CA GLY A 311 26.74 -4.20 -10.16
C GLY A 311 26.65 -5.74 -10.26
N LYS A 312 25.89 -6.39 -9.34
CA LYS A 312 25.79 -7.85 -9.24
C LYS A 312 24.61 -8.40 -10.05
N TRP A 313 24.66 -8.31 -11.36
CA TRP A 313 23.57 -8.70 -12.27
C TRP A 313 23.09 -10.15 -12.09
N ASP A 314 24.01 -11.10 -11.87
CA ASP A 314 23.64 -12.50 -11.62
C ASP A 314 22.73 -12.63 -10.39
N ARG A 315 22.99 -11.81 -9.36
CA ARG A 315 22.14 -11.79 -8.17
C ARG A 315 20.82 -11.06 -8.40
N VAL A 316 20.76 -10.06 -9.28
CA VAL A 316 19.52 -9.40 -9.71
C VAL A 316 18.57 -10.46 -10.28
N TYR A 317 18.98 -11.17 -11.33
CA TYR A 317 18.17 -12.23 -11.95
C TYR A 317 17.82 -13.35 -10.98
N LYS A 318 18.79 -13.79 -10.19
CA LYS A 318 18.58 -14.85 -9.20
C LYS A 318 17.60 -14.42 -8.12
N SER A 319 17.64 -13.16 -7.64
CA SER A 319 16.70 -12.63 -6.65
C SER A 319 15.27 -12.64 -7.18
N ILE A 320 15.05 -12.25 -8.43
CA ILE A 320 13.73 -12.25 -9.05
C ILE A 320 13.20 -13.69 -9.21
N ARG A 321 14.01 -14.60 -9.73
CA ARG A 321 13.61 -16.03 -9.88
C ARG A 321 13.26 -16.67 -8.54
N VAL A 322 14.09 -16.45 -7.53
CA VAL A 322 13.86 -16.98 -6.18
C VAL A 322 12.59 -16.37 -5.57
N ASN A 323 12.39 -15.05 -5.74
CA ASN A 323 11.17 -14.40 -5.25
C ASN A 323 9.91 -14.90 -5.96
N ILE A 324 9.96 -15.13 -7.29
CA ILE A 324 8.86 -15.76 -8.04
C ILE A 324 8.55 -17.14 -7.46
N GLY A 325 9.57 -17.97 -7.20
CA GLY A 325 9.35 -19.29 -6.58
C GLY A 325 8.69 -19.21 -5.21
N ILE A 326 9.18 -18.33 -4.33
CA ILE A 326 8.59 -18.06 -3.01
C ILE A 326 7.14 -17.57 -3.16
N SER A 327 6.92 -16.65 -4.09
CA SER A 327 5.60 -16.06 -4.34
C SER A 327 4.59 -17.11 -4.80
N TYR A 328 4.98 -18.01 -5.68
CA TYR A 328 4.11 -19.12 -6.12
C TYR A 328 3.79 -20.08 -4.99
N VAL A 329 4.74 -20.38 -4.09
CA VAL A 329 4.48 -21.22 -2.92
C VAL A 329 3.46 -20.57 -1.99
N PHE A 330 3.65 -19.29 -1.62
CA PHE A 330 2.69 -18.58 -0.76
C PHE A 330 1.33 -18.39 -1.45
N THR A 331 1.32 -18.01 -2.72
CA THR A 331 0.08 -17.86 -3.48
C THR A 331 -0.63 -19.19 -3.62
N GLY A 332 0.09 -20.29 -3.88
CA GLY A 332 -0.48 -21.64 -3.93
C GLY A 332 -1.11 -22.06 -2.60
N MET A 333 -0.48 -21.75 -1.47
CA MET A 333 -1.07 -21.98 -0.14
C MET A 333 -2.35 -21.14 0.07
N ILE A 334 -2.33 -19.88 -0.33
CA ILE A 334 -3.51 -18.99 -0.25
C ILE A 334 -4.63 -19.52 -1.15
N ILE A 335 -4.33 -19.88 -2.41
CA ILE A 335 -5.29 -20.46 -3.34
C ILE A 335 -5.91 -21.72 -2.74
N PHE A 336 -5.08 -22.65 -2.26
CA PHE A 336 -5.56 -23.88 -1.64
C PHE A 336 -6.47 -23.59 -0.45
N THR A 337 -6.06 -22.71 0.46
CA THR A 337 -6.84 -22.36 1.65
C THR A 337 -8.17 -21.71 1.29
N LEU A 338 -8.15 -20.72 0.42
CA LEU A 338 -9.36 -20.01 -0.02
C LEU A 338 -10.30 -20.93 -0.81
N TYR A 339 -9.76 -21.81 -1.64
CA TYR A 339 -10.56 -22.74 -2.44
C TYR A 339 -11.19 -23.86 -1.60
N ALA A 340 -10.41 -24.47 -0.69
CA ALA A 340 -10.85 -25.57 0.15
C ALA A 340 -11.82 -25.13 1.26
N PHE A 341 -11.59 -23.94 1.84
CA PHE A 341 -12.35 -23.44 2.97
C PHE A 341 -13.26 -22.25 2.61
N CYS A 342 -13.54 -22.01 1.32
CA CYS A 342 -14.32 -20.85 0.88
C CYS A 342 -15.71 -20.79 1.54
N GLU A 343 -16.45 -21.88 1.57
CA GLU A 343 -17.80 -21.93 2.12
C GLU A 343 -17.83 -21.66 3.65
N PRO A 344 -17.03 -22.36 4.50
CA PRO A 344 -16.90 -21.99 5.91
C PRO A 344 -16.48 -20.52 6.13
N MET A 345 -15.61 -19.97 5.29
CA MET A 345 -15.21 -18.57 5.40
C MET A 345 -16.34 -17.60 5.08
N TYR A 346 -17.19 -17.90 4.09
CA TYR A 346 -18.37 -17.07 3.81
C TYR A 346 -19.40 -17.14 4.94
N HIS A 347 -19.57 -18.28 5.59
CA HIS A 347 -20.43 -18.41 6.77
C HIS A 347 -20.01 -17.53 7.95
N MET A 348 -18.76 -17.07 8.01
CA MET A 348 -18.31 -16.08 9.00
C MET A 348 -18.90 -14.68 8.75
N PHE A 349 -19.31 -14.36 7.52
CA PHE A 349 -19.81 -13.04 7.13
C PHE A 349 -21.32 -12.99 7.02
N THR A 350 -21.97 -14.08 6.59
CA THR A 350 -23.41 -14.14 6.35
C THR A 350 -23.96 -15.54 6.54
N THR A 351 -25.26 -15.62 6.85
CA THR A 351 -26.01 -16.87 6.90
C THR A 351 -26.97 -17.04 5.72
N ASP A 352 -27.02 -16.06 4.80
CA ASP A 352 -27.88 -16.12 3.63
C ASP A 352 -27.26 -17.06 2.57
N PRO A 353 -27.97 -18.20 2.23
CA PRO A 353 -27.43 -19.17 1.30
C PRO A 353 -27.15 -18.59 -0.10
N LYS A 354 -27.99 -17.67 -0.59
CA LYS A 354 -27.79 -17.06 -1.92
C LYS A 354 -26.54 -16.25 -2.00
N VAL A 355 -26.25 -15.44 -0.95
CA VAL A 355 -25.04 -14.63 -0.86
C VAL A 355 -23.80 -15.53 -0.78
N ILE A 356 -23.90 -16.65 -0.03
CA ILE A 356 -22.81 -17.63 0.09
C ILE A 356 -22.54 -18.28 -1.26
N ASP A 357 -23.56 -18.80 -1.94
CA ASP A 357 -23.40 -19.46 -3.24
C ASP A 357 -22.75 -18.56 -4.28
N ILE A 358 -23.25 -17.32 -4.40
CA ILE A 358 -22.71 -16.32 -5.33
C ILE A 358 -21.25 -15.97 -4.95
N GLY A 359 -20.99 -15.74 -3.67
CA GLY A 359 -19.66 -15.38 -3.19
C GLY A 359 -18.64 -16.50 -3.36
N VAL A 360 -19.01 -17.74 -3.03
CA VAL A 360 -18.19 -18.95 -3.24
C VAL A 360 -17.88 -19.13 -4.73
N TYR A 361 -18.88 -18.95 -5.59
CA TYR A 361 -18.68 -19.00 -7.03
C TYR A 361 -17.66 -17.97 -7.52
N MET A 362 -17.81 -16.69 -7.11
CA MET A 362 -16.89 -15.61 -7.46
C MET A 362 -15.46 -15.90 -6.99
N LEU A 363 -15.31 -16.33 -5.75
CA LEU A 363 -14.02 -16.62 -5.15
C LEU A 363 -13.33 -17.78 -5.87
N ARG A 364 -14.02 -18.90 -6.08
CA ARG A 364 -13.49 -20.06 -6.80
C ARG A 364 -13.09 -19.73 -8.24
N PHE A 365 -13.80 -18.80 -8.88
CA PHE A 365 -13.48 -18.33 -10.23
C PHE A 365 -12.21 -17.48 -10.27
N LEU A 366 -12.06 -16.53 -9.33
CA LEU A 366 -10.98 -15.55 -9.35
C LEU A 366 -9.66 -16.07 -8.77
N VAL A 367 -9.72 -16.85 -7.71
CA VAL A 367 -8.54 -17.28 -6.94
C VAL A 367 -7.45 -17.98 -7.80
N PRO A 368 -7.78 -18.86 -8.79
CA PRO A 368 -6.76 -19.43 -9.66
C PRO A 368 -5.99 -18.39 -10.48
N SER A 369 -6.63 -17.26 -10.83
CA SER A 369 -6.00 -16.19 -11.62
C SER A 369 -4.96 -15.38 -10.84
N TYR A 370 -4.88 -15.53 -9.51
CA TYR A 370 -3.82 -14.94 -8.69
C TYR A 370 -2.42 -15.37 -9.13
N LEU A 371 -2.27 -16.54 -9.78
CA LEU A 371 -0.99 -16.97 -10.34
C LEU A 371 -0.49 -16.03 -11.44
N LEU A 372 -1.39 -15.41 -12.21
CA LEU A 372 -1.02 -14.40 -13.21
C LEU A 372 -0.66 -13.08 -12.53
N SER A 373 -1.47 -12.66 -11.56
CA SER A 373 -1.26 -11.41 -10.84
C SER A 373 0.07 -11.41 -10.07
N ILE A 374 0.41 -12.51 -9.38
CA ILE A 374 1.65 -12.59 -8.60
C ILE A 374 2.90 -12.58 -9.50
N LEU A 375 2.82 -13.19 -10.70
CA LEU A 375 3.91 -13.11 -11.66
C LEU A 375 4.13 -11.67 -12.12
N LEU A 376 3.05 -10.98 -12.47
CA LEU A 376 3.09 -9.56 -12.87
C LEU A 376 3.72 -8.69 -11.77
N GLU A 377 3.28 -8.83 -10.52
CA GLU A 377 3.82 -8.07 -9.38
C GLU A 377 5.31 -8.32 -9.16
N ASN A 378 5.78 -9.56 -9.34
CA ASN A 378 7.20 -9.90 -9.22
C ASN A 378 8.06 -9.27 -10.34
N LEU A 379 7.58 -9.33 -11.59
CA LEU A 379 8.28 -8.72 -12.73
C LEU A 379 8.31 -7.19 -12.63
N ASP A 380 7.18 -6.57 -12.29
CA ASP A 380 7.08 -5.14 -12.04
C ASP A 380 7.99 -4.70 -10.87
N GLY A 381 8.02 -5.48 -9.79
CA GLY A 381 8.91 -5.24 -8.66
C GLY A 381 10.39 -5.34 -9.04
N GLY A 382 10.75 -6.29 -9.89
CA GLY A 382 12.10 -6.45 -10.44
C GLY A 382 12.50 -5.25 -11.30
N LEU A 383 11.68 -4.89 -12.27
CA LEU A 383 11.90 -3.72 -13.15
C LEU A 383 11.97 -2.42 -12.35
N ARG A 384 11.09 -2.25 -11.37
CA ARG A 384 11.11 -1.11 -10.44
C ARG A 384 12.43 -1.04 -9.67
N GLY A 385 12.97 -2.18 -9.23
CA GLY A 385 14.24 -2.25 -8.50
C GLY A 385 15.44 -1.77 -9.34
N VAL A 386 15.47 -2.03 -10.64
CA VAL A 386 16.51 -1.47 -11.53
C VAL A 386 16.24 -0.01 -11.91
N GLY A 387 15.07 0.54 -11.56
CA GLY A 387 14.68 1.92 -11.82
C GLY A 387 13.86 2.10 -13.10
N ASP A 388 13.48 1.02 -13.77
CA ASP A 388 12.60 1.05 -14.93
C ASP A 388 11.15 0.85 -14.48
N VAL A 389 10.43 1.94 -14.35
CA VAL A 389 9.03 1.96 -13.90
C VAL A 389 8.08 2.42 -15.00
N LEU A 390 8.60 3.18 -15.97
CA LEU A 390 7.74 3.80 -16.98
C LEU A 390 7.03 2.76 -17.86
N TRP A 391 7.79 1.82 -18.42
CA TRP A 391 7.21 0.80 -19.30
C TRP A 391 6.27 -0.17 -18.58
N PRO A 392 6.63 -0.74 -17.42
CA PRO A 392 5.69 -1.51 -16.60
C PRO A 392 4.39 -0.76 -16.29
N THR A 393 4.49 0.54 -15.95
CA THR A 393 3.30 1.38 -15.72
C THR A 393 2.45 1.52 -16.98
N ILE A 394 3.07 1.77 -18.15
CA ILE A 394 2.34 1.86 -19.43
C ILE A 394 1.64 0.54 -19.76
N PHE A 395 2.31 -0.60 -19.58
CA PHE A 395 1.69 -1.91 -19.83
C PHE A 395 0.54 -2.20 -18.87
N THR A 396 0.71 -1.86 -17.59
CA THR A 396 -0.37 -1.98 -16.60
C THR A 396 -1.54 -1.06 -16.92
N PHE A 397 -1.30 0.19 -17.34
CA PHE A 397 -2.35 1.07 -17.83
C PHE A 397 -3.06 0.49 -19.05
N GLY A 398 -2.32 -0.10 -20.00
CA GLY A 398 -2.90 -0.82 -21.13
C GLY A 398 -3.85 -1.93 -20.66
N GLY A 399 -3.42 -2.77 -19.76
CA GLY A 399 -4.25 -3.83 -19.17
C GLY A 399 -5.49 -3.31 -18.47
N LEU A 400 -5.36 -2.22 -17.69
CA LEU A 400 -6.47 -1.65 -16.94
C LEU A 400 -7.43 -0.84 -17.83
N PHE A 401 -6.93 0.11 -18.61
CA PHE A 401 -7.75 1.09 -19.34
C PHE A 401 -8.12 0.66 -20.75
N LEU A 402 -7.32 -0.17 -21.43
CA LEU A 402 -7.62 -0.64 -22.78
C LEU A 402 -8.25 -2.03 -22.80
N ILE A 403 -8.02 -2.85 -21.79
CA ILE A 403 -8.59 -4.20 -21.73
C ILE A 403 -9.71 -4.25 -20.69
N ARG A 404 -9.41 -4.06 -19.40
CA ARG A 404 -10.34 -4.32 -18.30
C ARG A 404 -11.52 -3.37 -18.25
N LEU A 405 -11.28 -2.06 -18.32
CA LEU A 405 -12.38 -1.07 -18.26
C LEU A 405 -13.33 -1.17 -19.43
N PRO A 406 -12.88 -1.20 -20.72
CA PRO A 406 -13.79 -1.39 -21.85
C PRO A 406 -14.55 -2.71 -21.77
N TRP A 407 -13.88 -3.80 -21.32
CA TRP A 407 -14.53 -5.08 -21.10
C TRP A 407 -15.69 -4.97 -20.10
N VAL A 408 -15.44 -4.37 -18.95
CA VAL A 408 -16.46 -4.21 -17.90
C VAL A 408 -17.56 -3.24 -18.35
N MET A 409 -17.23 -2.13 -18.99
CA MET A 409 -18.21 -1.10 -19.36
C MET A 409 -19.06 -1.47 -20.58
N ILE A 410 -18.56 -2.30 -21.48
CA ILE A 410 -19.24 -2.66 -22.72
C ILE A 410 -19.86 -4.06 -22.62
N LEU A 411 -19.05 -5.07 -22.29
CA LEU A 411 -19.53 -6.46 -22.36
C LEU A 411 -20.39 -6.85 -21.15
N THR A 412 -20.10 -6.33 -19.96
CA THR A 412 -20.89 -6.67 -18.78
C THR A 412 -22.35 -6.19 -18.89
N PRO A 413 -22.67 -4.97 -19.35
CA PRO A 413 -24.05 -4.56 -19.58
C PRO A 413 -24.76 -5.33 -20.70
N ILE A 414 -24.04 -5.71 -21.79
CA ILE A 414 -24.62 -6.45 -22.91
C ILE A 414 -25.04 -7.85 -22.49
N TYR A 415 -24.18 -8.57 -21.82
CA TYR A 415 -24.46 -9.97 -21.44
C TYR A 415 -25.14 -10.11 -20.09
N HIS A 416 -25.03 -9.09 -19.23
CA HIS A 416 -25.57 -9.02 -17.86
C HIS A 416 -25.31 -10.28 -17.04
N LYS A 417 -24.04 -10.74 -17.05
CA LYS A 417 -23.55 -11.93 -16.33
C LYS A 417 -22.34 -11.60 -15.48
N VAL A 418 -22.32 -12.09 -14.24
CA VAL A 418 -21.23 -11.88 -13.30
C VAL A 418 -19.92 -12.48 -13.82
N GLU A 419 -19.99 -13.63 -14.51
CA GLU A 419 -18.84 -14.29 -15.12
C GLU A 419 -18.09 -13.40 -16.10
N ILE A 420 -18.82 -12.61 -16.89
CA ILE A 420 -18.24 -11.67 -17.86
C ILE A 420 -17.42 -10.59 -17.13
N LEU A 421 -17.90 -10.14 -15.99
CA LEU A 421 -17.15 -9.20 -15.16
C LEU A 421 -15.90 -9.87 -14.56
N LEU A 422 -16.03 -11.07 -13.98
CA LEU A 422 -14.95 -11.77 -13.32
C LEU A 422 -13.79 -12.12 -14.27
N ILE A 423 -14.10 -12.54 -15.51
CA ILE A 423 -13.09 -12.91 -16.52
C ILE A 423 -12.24 -11.70 -16.96
N SER A 424 -12.70 -10.49 -16.72
CA SER A 424 -11.92 -9.27 -16.99
C SER A 424 -10.59 -9.23 -16.23
N TYR A 425 -10.50 -9.87 -15.05
CA TYR A 425 -9.30 -9.94 -14.23
C TYR A 425 -8.18 -10.77 -14.88
N PRO A 426 -8.39 -12.07 -15.15
CA PRO A 426 -7.37 -12.90 -15.79
C PRO A 426 -7.00 -12.40 -17.19
N ILE A 427 -7.95 -11.86 -17.96
CA ILE A 427 -7.67 -11.31 -19.29
C ILE A 427 -6.77 -10.06 -19.17
N ALA A 428 -7.06 -9.15 -18.24
CA ALA A 428 -6.22 -7.97 -18.04
C ALA A 428 -4.80 -8.34 -17.57
N TRP A 429 -4.68 -9.22 -16.58
CA TRP A 429 -3.37 -9.66 -16.10
C TRP A 429 -2.59 -10.44 -17.15
N GLY A 430 -3.26 -11.37 -17.85
CA GLY A 430 -2.66 -12.13 -18.96
C GLY A 430 -2.24 -11.23 -20.11
N GLY A 431 -3.11 -10.30 -20.51
CA GLY A 431 -2.82 -9.32 -21.54
C GLY A 431 -1.62 -8.43 -21.19
N THR A 432 -1.53 -7.96 -19.93
CA THR A 432 -0.37 -7.20 -19.46
C THR A 432 0.90 -8.04 -19.49
N LEU A 433 0.84 -9.31 -19.05
CA LEU A 433 2.00 -10.21 -19.06
C LEU A 433 2.54 -10.49 -20.46
N LEU A 434 1.69 -10.49 -21.51
CA LEU A 434 2.16 -10.64 -22.90
C LEU A 434 3.11 -9.52 -23.34
N PHE A 435 3.04 -8.35 -22.71
CA PHE A 435 3.97 -7.24 -22.97
C PHE A 435 5.12 -7.20 -21.97
N VAL A 436 4.86 -7.49 -20.69
CA VAL A 436 5.88 -7.40 -19.64
C VAL A 436 6.92 -8.51 -19.77
N ILE A 437 6.52 -9.76 -20.10
CA ILE A 437 7.47 -10.89 -20.20
C ILE A 437 8.50 -10.70 -21.33
N PRO A 438 8.13 -10.32 -22.57
CA PRO A 438 9.12 -10.07 -23.64
C PRO A 438 10.00 -8.84 -23.35
N TYR A 439 9.47 -7.88 -22.60
CA TYR A 439 10.21 -6.68 -22.22
C TYR A 439 11.26 -6.94 -21.15
N TYR A 440 10.97 -7.85 -20.22
CA TYR A 440 11.86 -8.27 -19.13
C TYR A 440 13.07 -9.05 -19.64
#